data_36e45fc81b3f17db0e88ec8fec11c94f
#
_entry.id   36e45fc81b3f17db0e88ec8fec11c94f
#
_cell.length_a   1.000
_cell.length_b   1.000
_cell.length_c   1.000
_cell.angle_alpha   90.00
_cell.angle_beta   90.00
_cell.angle_gamma   90.00
#
_symmetry.space_group_name_H-M   'P 1'
#
loop_
_entity.id
_entity.type
_entity.pdbx_description
1 polymer ?
#
loop_
_entity_poly.entity_id
_entity_poly.type
_entity_poly.pdbx_seq_one_letter_code
_entity_poly.pdbx_strand_id
1 'polypeptide(L)'
;LRESRETISNDKSALIEERHYNEVLSELLKDTGIKTKIIQQYLPVMNKLINSYLQVLDFFVSFELDENFTETIKSRHRDAFSYSSFSEGEKQRIDLSLLFAWRQIAKMKNSANTNLLLLDEVFDASLDIDGIDNLLKIMNTLDEETRVFVISHKQDLLEGKFERKIEFERRQNFTNVKSIA
;
A
#
# COMPACT_ATOMS: atom_id res chain seq x y z
N LEU A 1 -36.56 43.52 -29.76
CA LEU A 1 -35.10 43.62 -29.95
C LEU A 1 -34.31 43.83 -28.62
N ARG A 2 -34.77 44.71 -27.71
CA ARG A 2 -34.11 44.90 -26.41
C ARG A 2 -34.30 43.71 -25.48
N GLU A 3 -35.51 43.16 -25.33
CA GLU A 3 -35.79 41.96 -24.52
C GLU A 3 -35.03 40.71 -25.02
N SER A 4 -34.97 40.54 -26.33
CA SER A 4 -34.25 39.42 -26.94
C SER A 4 -32.74 39.52 -26.71
N ARG A 5 -32.17 40.72 -26.60
CA ARG A 5 -30.76 40.95 -26.30
C ARG A 5 -30.43 40.72 -24.82
N GLU A 6 -31.38 41.03 -23.94
CA GLU A 6 -31.22 40.84 -22.50
C GLU A 6 -31.32 39.37 -22.13
N THR A 7 -32.22 38.61 -22.73
CA THR A 7 -32.30 37.12 -22.57
C THR A 7 -31.02 36.46 -23.07
N ILE A 8 -30.52 36.79 -24.25
CA ILE A 8 -29.28 36.22 -24.78
C ILE A 8 -28.08 36.59 -23.92
N SER A 9 -28.06 37.79 -23.33
CA SER A 9 -26.98 38.20 -22.43
C SER A 9 -26.97 37.40 -21.12
N ASN A 10 -28.16 37.15 -20.57
CA ASN A 10 -28.34 36.37 -19.36
C ASN A 10 -27.98 34.89 -19.58
N ASP A 11 -28.44 34.30 -20.70
CA ASP A 11 -28.10 32.96 -21.10
C ASP A 11 -26.60 32.75 -21.29
N LYS A 12 -25.95 33.77 -21.94
CA LYS A 12 -24.51 33.77 -22.13
C LYS A 12 -23.77 33.81 -20.78
N SER A 13 -24.23 34.61 -19.83
CA SER A 13 -23.62 34.70 -18.50
C SER A 13 -23.77 33.38 -17.74
N ALA A 14 -24.92 32.76 -17.78
CA ALA A 14 -25.19 31.46 -17.14
C ALA A 14 -24.30 30.35 -17.74
N LEU A 15 -24.15 30.31 -19.06
CA LEU A 15 -23.29 29.34 -19.74
C LEU A 15 -21.80 29.56 -19.44
N ILE A 16 -21.35 30.78 -19.26
CA ILE A 16 -19.97 31.09 -18.85
C ILE A 16 -19.73 30.61 -17.43
N GLU A 17 -20.67 30.82 -16.53
CA GLU A 17 -20.59 30.37 -15.14
C GLU A 17 -20.58 28.83 -15.05
N GLU A 18 -21.48 28.17 -15.76
CA GLU A 18 -21.52 26.70 -15.86
C GLU A 18 -20.24 26.12 -16.44
N ARG A 19 -19.72 26.72 -17.49
CA ARG A 19 -18.43 26.34 -18.08
C ARG A 19 -17.28 26.46 -17.08
N HIS A 20 -17.19 27.58 -16.37
CA HIS A 20 -16.16 27.78 -15.34
C HIS A 20 -16.28 26.77 -14.21
N TYR A 21 -17.51 26.46 -13.77
CA TYR A 21 -17.76 25.43 -12.78
C TYR A 21 -17.29 24.05 -13.25
N ASN A 22 -17.58 23.68 -14.49
CA ASN A 22 -17.16 22.42 -15.09
C ASN A 22 -15.64 22.33 -15.29
N GLU A 23 -14.99 23.46 -15.63
CA GLU A 23 -13.52 23.53 -15.72
C GLU A 23 -12.87 23.28 -14.35
N VAL A 24 -13.39 23.89 -13.28
CA VAL A 24 -12.91 23.69 -11.91
C VAL A 24 -13.15 22.25 -11.44
N LEU A 25 -14.34 21.70 -11.69
CA LEU A 25 -14.63 20.29 -11.37
C LEU A 25 -13.70 19.34 -12.10
N SER A 26 -13.47 19.57 -13.39
CA SER A 26 -12.55 18.75 -14.19
C SER A 26 -11.13 18.78 -13.62
N GLU A 27 -10.64 19.93 -13.19
CA GLU A 27 -9.32 20.08 -12.57
C GLU A 27 -9.24 19.35 -11.22
N LEU A 28 -10.29 19.46 -10.40
CA LEU A 28 -10.36 18.78 -9.09
C LEU A 28 -10.45 17.27 -9.21
N LEU A 29 -11.02 16.75 -10.30
CA LEU A 29 -11.18 15.31 -10.53
C LEU A 29 -9.96 14.66 -11.19
N LYS A 30 -8.98 15.44 -11.67
CA LYS A 30 -7.71 14.92 -12.17
C LYS A 30 -6.95 14.17 -11.06
N ASP A 31 -6.09 13.28 -11.45
CA ASP A 31 -5.26 12.53 -10.49
C ASP A 31 -4.37 13.44 -9.64
N THR A 32 -3.96 14.60 -10.17
CA THR A 32 -3.22 15.66 -9.45
C THR A 32 -4.12 16.59 -8.63
N GLY A 33 -5.43 16.40 -8.61
CA GLY A 33 -6.40 17.24 -7.94
C GLY A 33 -6.62 16.91 -6.45
N ILE A 34 -7.90 16.85 -6.04
CA ILE A 34 -8.30 16.61 -4.64
C ILE A 34 -7.72 15.32 -4.07
N LYS A 35 -7.67 14.23 -4.86
CA LYS A 35 -7.12 12.95 -4.40
C LYS A 35 -5.69 13.09 -3.91
N THR A 36 -4.83 13.71 -4.72
CA THR A 36 -3.42 13.94 -4.37
C THR A 36 -3.30 14.83 -3.14
N LYS A 37 -4.07 15.92 -3.04
CA LYS A 37 -4.06 16.79 -1.87
C LYS A 37 -4.47 16.07 -0.58
N ILE A 38 -5.46 15.19 -0.65
CA ILE A 38 -5.86 14.36 0.50
C ILE A 38 -4.73 13.41 0.89
N ILE A 39 -4.11 12.75 -0.08
CA ILE A 39 -3.02 11.80 0.19
C ILE A 39 -1.81 12.53 0.78
N GLN A 40 -1.45 13.70 0.25
CA GLN A 40 -0.34 14.54 0.75
C GLN A 40 -0.47 14.86 2.25
N GLN A 41 -1.68 15.02 2.78
CA GLN A 41 -1.89 15.23 4.22
C GLN A 41 -1.43 14.04 5.08
N TYR A 42 -1.33 12.84 4.49
CA TYR A 42 -0.89 11.62 5.19
C TYR A 42 0.59 11.31 5.00
N LEU A 43 1.29 12.01 4.10
CA LEU A 43 2.71 11.76 3.83
C LEU A 43 3.58 11.76 5.10
N PRO A 44 3.44 12.71 6.06
CA PRO A 44 4.25 12.67 7.28
C PRO A 44 3.98 11.41 8.13
N VAL A 45 2.72 11.01 8.24
CA VAL A 45 2.34 9.79 8.97
C VAL A 45 2.80 8.55 8.23
N MET A 46 2.65 8.54 6.91
CA MET A 46 3.07 7.47 6.03
C MET A 46 4.58 7.24 6.10
N ASN A 47 5.38 8.30 5.95
CA ASN A 47 6.83 8.24 6.07
C ASN A 47 7.26 7.70 7.45
N LYS A 48 6.60 8.13 8.52
CA LYS A 48 6.86 7.61 9.86
C LYS A 48 6.55 6.11 9.98
N LEU A 49 5.41 5.67 9.46
CA LEU A 49 5.00 4.26 9.48
C LEU A 49 5.96 3.39 8.66
N ILE A 50 6.30 3.82 7.44
CA ILE A 50 7.24 3.08 6.57
C ILE A 50 8.57 2.87 7.31
N ASN A 51 9.15 3.94 7.84
CA ASN A 51 10.42 3.85 8.57
C ASN A 51 10.32 2.98 9.83
N SER A 52 9.17 2.98 10.51
CA SER A 52 8.93 2.10 11.65
C SER A 52 8.90 0.62 11.24
N TYR A 53 8.22 0.29 10.14
CA TYR A 53 8.19 -1.08 9.62
C TYR A 53 9.55 -1.53 9.08
N LEU A 54 10.30 -0.64 8.41
CA LEU A 54 11.67 -0.93 7.96
C LEU A 54 12.58 -1.28 9.15
N GLN A 55 12.45 -0.57 10.28
CA GLN A 55 13.19 -0.90 11.50
C GLN A 55 12.82 -2.28 12.06
N VAL A 56 11.54 -2.64 12.07
CA VAL A 56 11.09 -3.98 12.50
C VAL A 56 11.62 -5.07 11.58
N LEU A 57 11.72 -4.78 10.27
CA LEU A 57 12.28 -5.69 9.27
C LEU A 57 13.81 -5.71 9.26
N ASP A 58 14.47 -5.11 10.27
CA ASP A 58 15.93 -5.01 10.40
C ASP A 58 16.61 -4.36 9.19
N PHE A 59 15.95 -3.34 8.62
CA PHE A 59 16.44 -2.59 7.48
C PHE A 59 16.55 -1.10 7.82
N PHE A 60 17.76 -0.67 8.18
CA PHE A 60 18.02 0.66 8.76
C PHE A 60 18.36 1.70 7.70
N VAL A 61 17.39 2.08 6.91
CA VAL A 61 17.45 3.21 5.98
C VAL A 61 16.46 4.30 6.39
N SER A 62 16.65 5.51 5.87
CA SER A 62 15.65 6.58 5.94
C SER A 62 14.92 6.63 4.62
N PHE A 63 13.67 6.25 4.63
CA PHE A 63 12.78 6.30 3.47
C PHE A 63 11.85 7.52 3.57
N GLU A 64 11.74 8.27 2.51
CA GLU A 64 10.90 9.46 2.43
C GLU A 64 10.20 9.52 1.08
N LEU A 65 8.89 9.72 1.10
CA LEU A 65 8.08 10.10 -0.07
C LEU A 65 7.82 11.58 -0.02
N ASP A 66 8.04 12.25 -1.15
CA ASP A 66 7.68 13.66 -1.32
C ASP A 66 6.22 13.84 -1.77
N GLU A 67 5.81 15.08 -1.99
CA GLU A 67 4.45 15.44 -2.43
C GLU A 67 4.09 14.89 -3.82
N ASN A 68 5.06 14.51 -4.62
CA ASN A 68 4.91 13.90 -5.94
C ASN A 68 5.00 12.36 -5.90
N PHE A 69 5.08 11.78 -4.69
CA PHE A 69 5.33 10.36 -4.47
C PHE A 69 6.67 9.87 -5.02
N THR A 70 7.64 10.77 -5.12
CA THR A 70 9.01 10.40 -5.46
C THR A 70 9.70 9.90 -4.19
N GLU A 71 10.28 8.70 -4.27
CA GLU A 71 11.01 8.13 -3.16
C GLU A 71 12.43 8.69 -3.05
N THR A 72 12.85 8.95 -1.83
CA THR A 72 14.23 9.23 -1.47
C THR A 72 14.65 8.27 -0.37
N ILE A 73 15.66 7.45 -0.62
CA ILE A 73 16.17 6.47 0.33
C ILE A 73 17.61 6.83 0.69
N LYS A 74 17.88 7.00 1.98
CA LYS A 74 19.22 7.37 2.49
C LYS A 74 19.70 6.32 3.48
N SER A 75 20.94 5.87 3.32
CA SER A 75 21.61 5.07 4.34
C SER A 75 22.07 5.94 5.51
N ARG A 76 22.51 5.31 6.61
CA ARG A 76 23.13 5.99 7.76
C ARG A 76 24.36 6.82 7.38
N HIS A 77 25.02 6.48 6.29
CA HIS A 77 26.25 7.14 5.81
C HIS A 77 26.00 8.23 4.76
N ARG A 78 24.74 8.67 4.58
CA ARG A 78 24.30 9.82 3.76
C ARG A 78 24.20 9.62 2.25
N ASP A 79 24.53 8.46 1.73
CA ASP A 79 24.35 8.22 0.30
C ASP A 79 22.88 8.04 -0.01
N ALA A 80 22.39 8.79 -1.00
CA ALA A 80 21.05 8.61 -1.54
C ALA A 80 21.08 7.46 -2.54
N PHE A 81 20.18 6.52 -2.37
CA PHE A 81 20.03 5.36 -3.25
C PHE A 81 18.72 5.44 -4.01
N SER A 82 18.73 4.96 -5.23
CA SER A 82 17.51 4.64 -5.95
C SER A 82 17.00 3.26 -5.51
N TYR A 83 15.70 3.04 -5.53
CA TYR A 83 15.10 1.74 -5.26
C TYR A 83 15.73 0.61 -6.08
N SER A 84 16.10 0.90 -7.33
CA SER A 84 16.75 -0.06 -8.22
C SER A 84 18.15 -0.54 -7.75
N SER A 85 18.78 0.19 -6.84
CA SER A 85 20.13 -0.13 -6.33
C SER A 85 20.12 -1.20 -5.25
N PHE A 86 18.95 -1.54 -4.71
CA PHE A 86 18.81 -2.52 -3.63
C PHE A 86 18.72 -3.96 -4.17
N SER A 87 19.18 -4.90 -3.36
CA SER A 87 18.98 -6.33 -3.58
C SER A 87 17.48 -6.69 -3.50
N GLU A 88 17.08 -7.82 -4.07
CA GLU A 88 15.67 -8.24 -4.05
C GLU A 88 15.11 -8.40 -2.62
N GLY A 89 15.93 -8.87 -1.66
CA GLY A 89 15.52 -8.98 -0.27
C GLY A 89 15.31 -7.62 0.40
N GLU A 90 16.13 -6.61 0.08
CA GLU A 90 15.97 -5.25 0.57
C GLU A 90 14.76 -4.57 -0.07
N LYS A 91 14.55 -4.75 -1.38
CA LYS A 91 13.34 -4.27 -2.08
C LYS A 91 12.08 -4.85 -1.46
N GLN A 92 12.08 -6.15 -1.17
CA GLN A 92 10.94 -6.81 -0.54
C GLN A 92 10.63 -6.23 0.85
N ARG A 93 11.65 -5.88 1.65
CA ARG A 93 11.44 -5.20 2.95
C ARG A 93 10.83 -3.81 2.77
N ILE A 94 11.26 -3.06 1.73
CA ILE A 94 10.66 -1.76 1.40
C ILE A 94 9.20 -1.94 0.98
N ASP A 95 8.90 -2.87 0.08
CA ASP A 95 7.55 -3.12 -0.44
C ASP A 95 6.57 -3.55 0.66
N LEU A 96 7.02 -4.43 1.56
CA LEU A 96 6.24 -4.84 2.73
C LEU A 96 5.98 -3.66 3.68
N SER A 97 6.98 -2.81 3.91
CA SER A 97 6.82 -1.62 4.75
C SER A 97 5.81 -0.64 4.16
N LEU A 98 5.83 -0.45 2.84
CA LEU A 98 4.85 0.33 2.10
C LEU A 98 3.44 -0.28 2.22
N LEU A 99 3.31 -1.59 2.01
CA LEU A 99 2.02 -2.31 2.11
C LEU A 99 1.38 -2.12 3.48
N PHE A 100 2.13 -2.35 4.56
CA PHE A 100 1.61 -2.23 5.92
C PHE A 100 1.33 -0.76 6.30
N ALA A 101 2.15 0.19 5.84
CA ALA A 101 1.89 1.61 6.05
C ALA A 101 0.60 2.07 5.37
N TRP A 102 0.40 1.69 4.10
CA TRP A 102 -0.85 1.97 3.37
C TRP A 102 -2.07 1.35 4.03
N ARG A 103 -1.96 0.09 4.45
CA ARG A 103 -3.03 -0.60 5.18
C ARG A 103 -3.41 0.16 6.45
N GLN A 104 -2.42 0.60 7.22
CA GLN A 104 -2.66 1.35 8.46
C GLN A 104 -3.33 2.70 8.21
N ILE A 105 -2.91 3.42 7.16
CA ILE A 105 -3.54 4.69 6.76
C ILE A 105 -4.99 4.46 6.30
N ALA A 106 -5.22 3.45 5.47
CA ALA A 106 -6.57 3.10 5.01
C ALA A 106 -7.51 2.80 6.19
N LYS A 107 -7.01 2.08 7.21
CA LYS A 107 -7.73 1.81 8.44
C LYS A 107 -8.04 3.08 9.23
N MET A 108 -7.06 3.96 9.42
CA MET A 108 -7.24 5.24 10.12
C MET A 108 -8.32 6.12 9.47
N LYS A 109 -8.53 5.96 8.18
CA LYS A 109 -9.53 6.70 7.40
C LYS A 109 -10.91 6.07 7.36
N ASN A 110 -11.10 4.86 7.85
CA ASN A 110 -12.31 4.07 7.65
C ASN A 110 -12.71 3.91 6.17
N SER A 111 -11.79 4.17 5.24
CA SER A 111 -12.10 4.17 3.80
C SER A 111 -12.10 2.77 3.19
N ALA A 112 -11.35 1.84 3.77
CA ALA A 112 -11.31 0.43 3.38
C ALA A 112 -10.81 -0.41 4.55
N ASN A 113 -11.66 -0.68 5.53
CA ASN A 113 -11.32 -1.57 6.63
C ASN A 113 -11.49 -3.02 6.16
N THR A 114 -10.50 -3.54 5.42
CA THR A 114 -10.47 -4.95 5.07
C THR A 114 -9.88 -5.72 6.24
N ASN A 115 -10.66 -6.64 6.78
CA ASN A 115 -10.22 -7.60 7.80
C ASN A 115 -9.52 -8.83 7.19
N LEU A 116 -9.15 -8.79 5.92
CA LEU A 116 -8.47 -9.84 5.19
C LEU A 116 -7.10 -9.36 4.70
N LEU A 117 -6.07 -10.19 4.92
CA LEU A 117 -4.74 -10.03 4.34
C LEU A 117 -4.34 -11.35 3.69
N LEU A 118 -4.05 -11.32 2.41
CA LEU A 118 -3.59 -12.46 1.64
C LEU A 118 -2.14 -12.21 1.23
N LEU A 119 -1.23 -13.08 1.65
CA LEU A 119 0.20 -13.04 1.33
C LEU A 119 0.53 -14.26 0.48
N ASP A 120 0.65 -14.04 -0.82
CA ASP A 120 0.90 -15.09 -1.80
C ASP A 120 2.40 -15.13 -2.14
N GLU A 121 3.07 -16.24 -1.82
CA GLU A 121 4.49 -16.49 -2.04
C GLU A 121 5.45 -15.44 -1.44
N VAL A 122 4.96 -14.54 -0.57
CA VAL A 122 5.78 -13.48 0.04
C VAL A 122 6.93 -14.06 0.86
N PHE A 123 6.71 -15.18 1.52
CA PHE A 123 7.72 -15.90 2.29
C PHE A 123 8.67 -16.74 1.42
N ASP A 124 8.29 -17.01 0.18
CA ASP A 124 9.09 -17.84 -0.75
C ASP A 124 10.13 -17.03 -1.51
N ALA A 125 9.94 -15.71 -1.55
CA ALA A 125 10.81 -14.76 -2.22
C ALA A 125 12.17 -14.58 -1.47
N SER A 126 12.74 -13.42 -1.53
CA SER A 126 14.13 -13.14 -1.15
C SER A 126 14.34 -12.88 0.35
N LEU A 127 13.35 -13.18 1.21
CA LEU A 127 13.52 -13.04 2.65
C LEU A 127 14.37 -14.18 3.23
N ASP A 128 15.33 -13.82 4.06
CA ASP A 128 16.08 -14.72 4.92
C ASP A 128 15.25 -15.12 6.16
N ILE A 129 15.78 -16.00 6.98
CA ILE A 129 15.08 -16.50 8.17
C ILE A 129 14.71 -15.36 9.12
N ASP A 130 15.65 -14.42 9.34
CA ASP A 130 15.41 -13.25 10.19
C ASP A 130 14.34 -12.32 9.61
N GLY A 131 14.34 -12.14 8.29
CA GLY A 131 13.31 -11.38 7.58
C GLY A 131 11.91 -12.01 7.71
N ILE A 132 11.82 -13.34 7.66
CA ILE A 132 10.59 -14.09 7.90
C ILE A 132 10.10 -13.86 9.34
N ASP A 133 10.95 -14.01 10.33
CA ASP A 133 10.59 -13.82 11.74
C ASP A 133 10.18 -12.37 12.03
N ASN A 134 10.84 -11.41 11.41
CA ASN A 134 10.49 -10.00 11.52
C ASN A 134 9.14 -9.68 10.84
N LEU A 135 8.84 -10.28 9.69
CA LEU A 135 7.53 -10.16 9.06
C LEU A 135 6.42 -10.74 9.93
N LEU A 136 6.66 -11.88 10.56
CA LEU A 136 5.71 -12.48 11.51
C LEU A 136 5.48 -11.55 12.71
N LYS A 137 6.50 -10.85 13.23
CA LYS A 137 6.33 -9.83 14.27
C LYS A 137 5.38 -8.72 13.83
N ILE A 138 5.51 -8.23 12.60
CA ILE A 138 4.57 -7.22 12.06
C ILE A 138 3.15 -7.81 11.99
N MET A 139 2.99 -9.03 11.49
CA MET A 139 1.68 -9.67 11.39
C MET A 139 1.00 -9.83 12.76
N ASN A 140 1.76 -10.12 13.80
CA ASN A 140 1.27 -10.22 15.17
C ASN A 140 0.84 -8.86 15.78
N THR A 141 1.19 -7.74 15.14
CA THR A 141 0.69 -6.40 15.53
C THR A 141 -0.63 -6.04 14.85
N LEU A 142 -1.10 -6.86 13.93
CA LEU A 142 -2.39 -6.65 13.28
C LEU A 142 -3.53 -6.89 14.28
N ASP A 143 -4.68 -6.28 14.01
CA ASP A 143 -5.85 -6.45 14.87
C ASP A 143 -6.33 -7.89 14.92
N GLU A 144 -6.90 -8.30 16.04
CA GLU A 144 -7.48 -9.63 16.26
C GLU A 144 -8.59 -9.97 15.23
N GLU A 145 -9.25 -8.97 14.67
CA GLU A 145 -10.25 -9.15 13.62
C GLU A 145 -9.65 -9.45 12.25
N THR A 146 -8.36 -9.17 12.05
CA THR A 146 -7.68 -9.39 10.76
C THR A 146 -7.41 -10.87 10.54
N ARG A 147 -7.97 -11.42 9.47
CA ARG A 147 -7.68 -12.77 9.00
C ARG A 147 -6.52 -12.75 8.02
N VAL A 148 -5.46 -13.44 8.35
CA VAL A 148 -4.26 -13.53 7.53
C VAL A 148 -4.17 -14.89 6.89
N PHE A 149 -4.04 -14.94 5.56
CA PHE A 149 -3.78 -16.15 4.79
C PHE A 149 -2.41 -16.02 4.15
N VAL A 150 -1.60 -17.05 4.35
CA VAL A 150 -0.25 -17.14 3.79
C VAL A 150 -0.21 -18.34 2.85
N ILE A 151 0.18 -18.10 1.60
CA ILE A 151 0.43 -19.17 0.63
C ILE A 151 1.95 -19.24 0.45
N SER A 152 2.53 -20.42 0.65
CA SER A 152 3.97 -20.62 0.58
C SER A 152 4.32 -22.07 0.25
N HIS A 153 5.43 -22.24 -0.45
CA HIS A 153 6.06 -23.55 -0.71
C HIS A 153 7.14 -23.90 0.33
N LYS A 154 7.56 -22.94 1.17
CA LYS A 154 8.58 -23.12 2.22
C LYS A 154 7.97 -23.69 3.50
N GLN A 155 7.45 -24.89 3.43
CA GLN A 155 6.75 -25.56 4.53
C GLN A 155 7.58 -25.61 5.81
N ASP A 156 8.86 -26.00 5.70
CA ASP A 156 9.75 -26.21 6.85
C ASP A 156 10.01 -24.92 7.65
N LEU A 157 10.02 -23.77 6.98
CA LEU A 157 10.26 -22.46 7.62
C LEU A 157 9.02 -21.92 8.34
N LEU A 158 7.83 -22.37 7.97
CA LEU A 158 6.55 -21.87 8.48
C LEU A 158 5.87 -22.84 9.44
N GLU A 159 6.46 -24.02 9.66
CA GLU A 159 5.90 -25.03 10.55
C GLU A 159 5.80 -24.50 11.99
N GLY A 160 4.61 -24.66 12.59
CA GLY A 160 4.33 -24.17 13.95
C GLY A 160 4.21 -22.65 14.11
N LYS A 161 4.31 -21.88 13.02
CA LYS A 161 4.20 -20.41 13.07
C LYS A 161 2.77 -19.88 12.86
N PHE A 162 1.84 -20.74 12.45
CA PHE A 162 0.44 -20.42 12.21
C PHE A 162 -0.48 -21.38 12.96
N GLU A 163 -1.65 -20.89 13.36
CA GLU A 163 -2.64 -21.67 14.10
C GLU A 163 -3.28 -22.79 13.26
N ARG A 164 -3.37 -22.58 11.96
CA ARG A 164 -3.99 -23.51 11.02
C ARG A 164 -3.14 -23.67 9.77
N LYS A 165 -3.06 -24.91 9.31
CA LYS A 165 -2.38 -25.29 8.07
C LYS A 165 -3.33 -26.06 7.18
N ILE A 166 -3.41 -25.66 5.91
CA ILE A 166 -4.12 -26.40 4.86
C ILE A 166 -3.08 -26.84 3.85
N GLU A 167 -2.90 -28.13 3.71
CA GLU A 167 -1.95 -28.73 2.77
C GLU A 167 -2.66 -29.23 1.52
N PHE A 168 -2.18 -28.80 0.35
CA PHE A 168 -2.68 -29.22 -0.94
C PHE A 168 -1.68 -30.18 -1.60
N GLU A 169 -2.18 -31.24 -2.21
CA GLU A 169 -1.37 -32.14 -3.03
C GLU A 169 -1.98 -32.32 -4.42
N ARG A 170 -1.13 -32.54 -5.40
CA ARG A 170 -1.56 -32.85 -6.77
C ARG A 170 -1.51 -34.36 -6.99
N ARG A 171 -2.67 -34.97 -7.29
CA ARG A 171 -2.79 -36.37 -7.69
C ARG A 171 -3.42 -36.42 -9.08
N GLN A 172 -2.73 -37.05 -10.04
CA GLN A 172 -3.26 -37.29 -11.41
C GLN A 172 -3.93 -36.06 -12.03
N ASN A 173 -3.25 -34.91 -12.07
CA ASN A 173 -3.76 -33.65 -12.62
C ASN A 173 -4.87 -32.94 -11.80
N PHE A 174 -5.28 -33.46 -10.67
CA PHE A 174 -6.24 -32.81 -9.77
C PHE A 174 -5.53 -32.35 -8.49
N THR A 175 -5.89 -31.15 -8.03
CA THR A 175 -5.46 -30.63 -6.75
C THR A 175 -6.45 -31.05 -5.68
N ASN A 176 -5.98 -31.70 -4.63
CA ASN A 176 -6.79 -32.15 -3.51
C ASN A 176 -6.25 -31.57 -2.21
N VAL A 177 -7.13 -31.38 -1.24
CA VAL A 177 -6.73 -31.05 0.13
C VAL A 177 -6.19 -32.33 0.76
N LYS A 178 -4.94 -32.30 1.21
CA LYS A 178 -4.29 -33.45 1.85
C LYS A 178 -4.58 -33.51 3.35
N SER A 179 -4.45 -32.33 4.02
CA SER A 179 -4.70 -32.22 5.46
C SER A 179 -5.14 -30.81 5.83
N ILE A 180 -5.89 -30.71 6.93
CA ILE A 180 -6.23 -29.46 7.62
C ILE A 180 -5.83 -29.68 9.08
N ALA A 181 -4.88 -28.89 9.56
CA ALA A 181 -4.38 -28.95 10.92
C ALA A 181 -4.49 -27.61 11.62
#